data_3f6f16a2f19209c4adf89f682a093ac2
#
_entry.id   3f6f16a2f19209c4adf89f682a093ac2
#
_cell.length_a   1.000
_cell.length_b   1.000
_cell.length_c   1.000
_cell.angle_alpha   90.00
_cell.angle_beta   90.00
_cell.angle_gamma   90.00
#
_symmetry.space_group_name_H-M   'P 1'
#
loop_
_entity.id
_entity.type
_entity.pdbx_description
1 polymer ?
#
loop_
_entity_poly.entity_id
_entity_poly.type
_entity_poly.pdbx_seq_one_letter_code
_entity_poly.pdbx_strand_id
1 'polypeptide(L)'
;MKLMSSIKRLWASRRRGEDRAGATGASPDEELLAHSPYFDKIYYLETNPDVARAGVSPIAHFLASGAREGRNPSPSFDTTFYVDHYPDVAVSGMNPLMHFLRHGRHEGRITTRPPSVSTSRIDHTEDAIADWRRRNGTRPGVTETLFGCADGRPCEEVVHVFSSITSSYLPKARVLAKSVKRQHPNWPFIIVLVDDPPPDLCLEREPFDRILMPAELGISDWKSWAFRHRVVEICTACKGPAAWQLFEQGVDKLIYLDPDTAVMNSLRPLAELLDRHPVILTPHLLTAEPDLDAIRDNEINILKHGVYNLGFFAVRNQGQGRDFVSWWRTRLEHHCYVDYANGLFTDQRWCDLAPALFDRLLILRDPGYNVASWNIAHRPLAIDPVAGITARGAPLRFYHFTGYDSGLGVDALSRLCAPDSSVWALWEWYAGALQRNGQQEEGRMPWRLATFDDGRLITDEMRLLYRVRQDIQQVYPDPYSTSGADGGYARWWDDYGPGRAVRKGGSATSAGR
;
A
#
# COMPACT_ATOMS: atom_id res chain seq x y z
N MET A 1 -13.92 -8.95 15.55
CA MET A 1 -14.32 -8.79 16.99
C MET A 1 -13.40 -7.83 17.75
N LYS A 2 -12.07 -7.87 17.62
CA LYS A 2 -11.16 -6.94 18.33
C LYS A 2 -11.32 -5.47 17.88
N LEU A 3 -11.55 -5.21 16.60
CA LEU A 3 -11.75 -3.85 16.06
C LEU A 3 -13.02 -3.18 16.63
N MET A 4 -14.12 -3.93 16.67
CA MET A 4 -15.39 -3.45 17.25
C MET A 4 -15.32 -3.23 18.78
N SER A 5 -14.54 -4.05 19.48
CA SER A 5 -14.31 -3.83 20.91
C SER A 5 -13.46 -2.58 21.16
N SER A 6 -12.58 -2.23 20.22
CA SER A 6 -11.78 -1.01 20.27
C SER A 6 -12.62 0.22 19.93
N ILE A 7 -13.46 0.15 18.90
CA ILE A 7 -14.41 1.21 18.55
C ILE A 7 -15.39 1.46 19.70
N LYS A 8 -16.00 0.41 20.26
CA LYS A 8 -16.92 0.57 21.41
C LYS A 8 -16.21 1.08 22.68
N ARG A 9 -14.94 0.77 22.90
CA ARG A 9 -14.15 1.30 24.02
C ARG A 9 -13.77 2.77 23.83
N LEU A 10 -13.40 3.20 22.66
CA LEU A 10 -13.19 4.62 22.35
C LEU A 10 -14.44 5.48 22.63
N TRP A 11 -15.62 4.94 22.32
CA TRP A 11 -16.91 5.64 22.55
C TRP A 11 -17.32 5.65 24.02
N ALA A 12 -17.03 4.59 24.76
CA ALA A 12 -17.33 4.54 26.20
C ALA A 12 -16.42 5.48 27.01
N SER A 13 -15.22 5.79 26.53
CA SER A 13 -14.31 6.72 27.20
C SER A 13 -14.68 8.19 26.93
N ARG A 14 -15.19 8.52 25.74
CA ARG A 14 -15.65 9.89 25.43
C ARG A 14 -16.88 10.32 26.24
N ARG A 15 -17.85 9.44 26.49
CA ARG A 15 -19.03 9.76 27.31
C ARG A 15 -18.71 10.00 28.79
N ARG A 16 -17.50 9.63 29.29
CA ARG A 16 -17.07 9.84 30.69
C ARG A 16 -16.16 11.05 30.88
N GLY A 17 -15.77 11.73 29.81
CA GLY A 17 -14.88 12.89 29.85
C GLY A 17 -15.58 14.25 29.94
N GLU A 18 -16.89 14.31 29.74
CA GLU A 18 -17.62 15.60 29.78
C GLU A 18 -18.03 16.08 31.22
N ASP A 19 -17.83 15.26 32.25
CA ASP A 19 -18.27 15.59 33.61
C ASP A 19 -17.14 15.74 34.64
N ARG A 20 -15.93 16.22 34.26
CA ARG A 20 -14.96 16.67 35.28
C ARG A 20 -14.05 17.76 34.71
N ALA A 21 -14.49 18.98 34.77
CA ALA A 21 -13.64 20.17 34.80
C ALA A 21 -12.97 20.28 36.17
N GLY A 22 -11.64 20.05 36.22
CA GLY A 22 -10.84 20.29 37.41
C GLY A 22 -9.46 19.66 37.35
N ALA A 23 -8.45 20.46 37.00
CA ALA A 23 -7.02 20.40 37.34
C ALA A 23 -6.09 19.39 36.62
N THR A 24 -5.00 19.94 36.05
CA THR A 24 -3.77 19.37 35.45
C THR A 24 -3.97 18.63 34.13
N GLY A 25 -3.94 19.37 33.05
CA GLY A 25 -4.01 18.83 31.71
C GLY A 25 -2.82 17.92 31.39
N ALA A 26 -3.11 16.72 30.86
CA ALA A 26 -2.11 15.86 30.27
C ALA A 26 -1.39 16.63 29.15
N SER A 27 -0.10 16.36 28.95
CA SER A 27 0.64 16.99 27.86
C SER A 27 0.10 16.48 26.49
N PRO A 28 0.25 17.24 25.41
CA PRO A 28 -0.18 16.79 24.07
C PRO A 28 0.39 15.42 23.69
N ASP A 29 1.59 15.08 24.17
CA ASP A 29 2.25 13.80 23.94
C ASP A 29 1.58 12.67 24.74
N GLU A 30 1.18 12.94 25.98
CA GLU A 30 0.43 11.97 26.78
C GLU A 30 -0.96 11.70 26.22
N GLU A 31 -1.64 12.71 25.69
CA GLU A 31 -2.92 12.54 25.03
C GLU A 31 -2.77 11.72 23.74
N LEU A 32 -1.75 11.99 22.93
CA LEU A 32 -1.49 11.23 21.72
C LEU A 32 -1.23 9.75 22.02
N LEU A 33 -0.43 9.44 23.03
CA LEU A 33 -0.17 8.06 23.43
C LEU A 33 -1.39 7.38 24.08
N ALA A 34 -2.17 8.12 24.86
CA ALA A 34 -3.36 7.57 25.52
C ALA A 34 -4.41 7.05 24.52
N HIS A 35 -4.44 7.63 23.31
CA HIS A 35 -5.37 7.25 22.25
C HIS A 35 -4.71 6.39 21.14
N SER A 36 -3.42 6.12 21.24
CA SER A 36 -2.68 5.34 20.24
C SER A 36 -2.92 3.83 20.41
N PRO A 37 -3.19 3.08 19.32
CA PRO A 37 -3.25 1.63 19.37
C PRO A 37 -1.87 0.98 19.59
N TYR A 38 -0.79 1.76 19.48
CA TYR A 38 0.59 1.31 19.71
C TYR A 38 1.05 1.48 21.16
N PHE A 39 0.21 2.03 22.05
CA PHE A 39 0.46 2.07 23.48
C PHE A 39 -0.64 1.33 24.25
N ASP A 40 -0.30 0.17 24.82
CA ASP A 40 -1.20 -0.62 25.66
C ASP A 40 -0.76 -0.51 27.13
N LYS A 41 -1.55 0.21 27.93
CA LYS A 41 -1.26 0.44 29.36
C LYS A 41 -1.21 -0.85 30.17
N ILE A 42 -2.06 -1.82 29.84
CA ILE A 42 -2.13 -3.09 30.56
C ILE A 42 -0.88 -3.91 30.23
N TYR A 43 -0.57 -4.09 28.95
CA TYR A 43 0.64 -4.76 28.52
C TYR A 43 1.89 -4.12 29.11
N TYR A 44 1.97 -2.77 29.09
CA TYR A 44 3.13 -2.06 29.60
C TYR A 44 3.36 -2.31 31.09
N LEU A 45 2.30 -2.32 31.91
CA LEU A 45 2.40 -2.61 33.33
C LEU A 45 2.68 -4.10 33.64
N GLU A 46 2.13 -5.02 32.85
CA GLU A 46 2.39 -6.46 32.97
C GLU A 46 3.84 -6.81 32.61
N THR A 47 4.39 -6.19 31.58
CA THR A 47 5.77 -6.42 31.15
C THR A 47 6.81 -5.60 31.93
N ASN A 48 6.38 -4.60 32.72
CA ASN A 48 7.23 -3.76 33.55
C ASN A 48 6.71 -3.70 35.00
N PRO A 49 6.89 -4.78 35.80
CA PRO A 49 6.36 -4.84 37.18
C PRO A 49 6.93 -3.79 38.15
N ASP A 50 8.10 -3.23 37.82
CA ASP A 50 8.72 -2.13 38.58
C ASP A 50 7.90 -0.85 38.45
N VAL A 51 7.40 -0.53 37.24
CA VAL A 51 6.53 0.64 37.00
C VAL A 51 5.18 0.45 37.68
N ALA A 52 4.62 -0.77 37.62
CA ALA A 52 3.36 -1.10 38.27
C ALA A 52 3.46 -0.91 39.80
N ARG A 53 4.56 -1.39 40.41
CA ARG A 53 4.81 -1.24 41.86
C ARG A 53 5.05 0.21 42.28
N ALA A 54 5.67 1.00 41.43
CA ALA A 54 5.93 2.42 41.71
C ALA A 54 4.66 3.30 41.61
N GLY A 55 3.56 2.78 41.06
CA GLY A 55 2.30 3.51 40.91
C GLY A 55 2.38 4.73 39.98
N VAL A 56 3.40 4.79 39.08
CA VAL A 56 3.56 5.88 38.13
C VAL A 56 2.70 5.63 36.89
N SER A 57 2.25 6.72 36.26
CA SER A 57 1.55 6.63 34.98
C SER A 57 2.42 5.88 33.94
N PRO A 58 1.93 4.80 33.31
CA PRO A 58 2.69 4.05 32.33
C PRO A 58 3.07 4.92 31.10
N ILE A 59 2.21 5.82 30.68
CA ILE A 59 2.49 6.77 29.59
C ILE A 59 3.58 7.76 30.00
N ALA A 60 3.46 8.38 31.16
CA ALA A 60 4.46 9.34 31.66
C ALA A 60 5.82 8.67 31.82
N HIS A 61 5.85 7.43 32.39
CA HIS A 61 7.08 6.65 32.50
C HIS A 61 7.71 6.35 31.12
N PHE A 62 6.91 5.89 30.17
CA PHE A 62 7.41 5.58 28.82
C PHE A 62 7.98 6.81 28.11
N LEU A 63 7.32 7.96 28.22
CA LEU A 63 7.82 9.23 27.66
C LEU A 63 9.11 9.70 28.33
N ALA A 64 9.19 9.58 29.65
CA ALA A 64 10.33 10.09 30.41
C ALA A 64 11.58 9.21 30.32
N SER A 65 11.43 7.88 30.41
CA SER A 65 12.56 6.95 30.54
C SER A 65 12.36 5.63 29.78
N GLY A 66 11.18 5.05 29.79
CA GLY A 66 10.93 3.69 29.30
C GLY A 66 11.33 3.47 27.85
N ALA A 67 11.12 4.44 26.98
CA ALA A 67 11.56 4.35 25.59
C ALA A 67 13.08 4.32 25.46
N ARG A 68 13.81 5.09 26.25
CA ARG A 68 15.27 5.09 26.28
C ARG A 68 15.86 3.82 26.90
N GLU A 69 15.08 3.16 27.75
CA GLU A 69 15.41 1.86 28.35
C GLU A 69 15.08 0.69 27.41
N GLY A 70 14.59 0.96 26.18
CA GLY A 70 14.20 -0.06 25.20
C GLY A 70 12.92 -0.82 25.55
N ARG A 71 12.10 -0.31 26.49
CA ARG A 71 10.85 -0.97 26.88
C ARG A 71 9.80 -0.82 25.77
N ASN A 72 9.09 -1.90 25.48
CA ASN A 72 8.06 -1.92 24.45
C ASN A 72 6.74 -1.39 24.98
N PRO A 73 6.09 -0.43 24.31
CA PRO A 73 4.83 0.17 24.75
C PRO A 73 3.61 -0.74 24.48
N SER A 74 3.74 -1.69 23.55
CA SER A 74 2.73 -2.69 23.21
C SER A 74 3.36 -3.85 22.43
N PRO A 75 2.66 -4.98 22.21
CA PRO A 75 3.13 -6.04 21.34
C PRO A 75 3.32 -5.61 19.88
N SER A 76 2.69 -4.49 19.50
CA SER A 76 2.72 -3.97 18.11
C SER A 76 3.81 -2.93 17.87
N PHE A 77 4.65 -2.63 18.89
CA PHE A 77 5.76 -1.68 18.78
C PHE A 77 6.98 -2.18 19.56
N ASP A 78 8.03 -2.56 18.83
CA ASP A 78 9.33 -2.94 19.40
C ASP A 78 10.24 -1.71 19.37
N THR A 79 10.46 -1.12 20.54
CA THR A 79 11.22 0.12 20.72
C THR A 79 12.67 -0.05 20.27
N THR A 80 13.31 -1.14 20.64
CA THR A 80 14.73 -1.41 20.29
C THR A 80 14.85 -1.66 18.79
N PHE A 81 13.99 -2.51 18.24
CA PHE A 81 13.97 -2.75 16.79
C PHE A 81 13.79 -1.44 16.02
N TYR A 82 12.85 -0.58 16.43
CA TYR A 82 12.55 0.66 15.73
C TYR A 82 13.74 1.62 15.71
N VAL A 83 14.46 1.76 16.84
CA VAL A 83 15.65 2.61 16.93
C VAL A 83 16.82 2.03 16.15
N ASP A 84 17.04 0.71 16.23
CA ASP A 84 18.12 0.03 15.51
C ASP A 84 17.90 0.03 14.00
N HIS A 85 16.63 -0.11 13.58
CA HIS A 85 16.26 -0.16 12.18
C HIS A 85 16.20 1.21 11.50
N TYR A 86 15.98 2.28 12.27
CA TYR A 86 15.89 3.66 11.78
C TYR A 86 16.88 4.57 12.51
N PRO A 87 18.15 4.62 12.07
CA PRO A 87 19.22 5.39 12.75
C PRO A 87 18.95 6.89 12.89
N ASP A 88 18.16 7.47 11.99
CA ASP A 88 17.72 8.86 12.07
C ASP A 88 16.88 9.13 13.33
N VAL A 89 16.13 8.13 13.82
CA VAL A 89 15.38 8.23 15.08
C VAL A 89 16.32 8.33 16.27
N ALA A 90 17.38 7.50 16.27
CA ALA A 90 18.40 7.56 17.31
C ALA A 90 19.13 8.93 17.32
N VAL A 91 19.45 9.46 16.14
CA VAL A 91 20.11 10.76 15.99
C VAL A 91 19.19 11.92 16.40
N SER A 92 17.89 11.84 16.11
CA SER A 92 16.93 12.90 16.46
C SER A 92 16.72 13.06 17.96
N GLY A 93 17.02 12.04 18.77
CA GLY A 93 16.73 12.00 20.20
C GLY A 93 15.24 12.01 20.55
N MET A 94 14.35 11.92 19.56
CA MET A 94 12.91 11.85 19.76
C MET A 94 12.52 10.49 20.34
N ASN A 95 11.50 10.47 21.19
CA ASN A 95 10.92 9.21 21.65
C ASN A 95 10.48 8.37 20.44
N PRO A 96 10.91 7.09 20.30
CA PRO A 96 10.69 6.28 19.10
C PRO A 96 9.21 6.13 18.70
N LEU A 97 8.32 5.93 19.66
CA LEU A 97 6.88 5.85 19.37
C LEU A 97 6.30 7.20 18.96
N MET A 98 6.76 8.29 19.58
CA MET A 98 6.36 9.65 19.15
C MET A 98 6.85 9.97 17.75
N HIS A 99 8.08 9.57 17.42
CA HIS A 99 8.61 9.67 16.05
C HIS A 99 7.73 8.88 15.06
N PHE A 100 7.41 7.63 15.40
CA PHE A 100 6.55 6.80 14.56
C PHE A 100 5.17 7.44 14.35
N LEU A 101 4.53 7.90 15.41
CA LEU A 101 3.18 8.48 15.33
C LEU A 101 3.13 9.79 14.55
N ARG A 102 4.20 10.59 14.59
CA ARG A 102 4.27 11.90 13.91
C ARG A 102 4.82 11.83 12.49
N HIS A 103 5.75 10.91 12.24
CA HIS A 103 6.52 10.83 11.00
C HIS A 103 6.52 9.42 10.41
N GLY A 104 7.08 8.44 11.13
CA GLY A 104 7.34 7.10 10.62
C GLY A 104 6.11 6.36 10.12
N ARG A 105 4.96 6.63 10.70
CA ARG A 105 3.67 6.11 10.27
C ARG A 105 3.30 6.57 8.84
N HIS A 106 3.58 7.82 8.51
CA HIS A 106 3.36 8.40 7.18
C HIS A 106 4.42 7.97 6.17
N GLU A 107 5.58 7.56 6.67
CA GLU A 107 6.71 7.07 5.89
C GLU A 107 6.63 5.55 5.65
N GLY A 108 5.58 4.88 6.16
CA GLY A 108 5.41 3.43 6.02
C GLY A 108 6.41 2.60 6.84
N ARG A 109 6.99 3.18 7.92
CA ARG A 109 7.96 2.47 8.76
C ARG A 109 7.30 1.33 9.52
N ILE A 110 8.00 0.20 9.63
CA ILE A 110 7.55 -0.96 10.39
C ILE A 110 7.92 -0.81 11.87
N THR A 111 7.06 -1.29 12.75
CA THR A 111 7.16 -1.09 14.21
C THR A 111 7.66 -2.31 14.98
N THR A 112 7.71 -3.46 14.32
CA THR A 112 8.15 -4.72 14.91
C THR A 112 9.04 -5.46 13.92
N ARG A 113 9.97 -6.26 14.44
CA ARG A 113 10.79 -7.12 13.62
C ARG A 113 9.89 -8.09 12.86
N PRO A 114 10.03 -8.20 11.52
CA PRO A 114 9.34 -9.25 10.76
C PRO A 114 9.66 -10.61 11.36
N PRO A 115 8.71 -11.56 11.38
CA PRO A 115 9.02 -12.92 11.81
C PRO A 115 10.19 -13.46 10.98
N SER A 116 11.13 -14.12 11.64
CA SER A 116 12.27 -14.75 10.95
C SER A 116 11.73 -15.74 9.92
N VAL A 117 11.90 -15.42 8.65
CA VAL A 117 11.60 -16.35 7.57
C VAL A 117 12.50 -17.57 7.78
N SER A 118 11.89 -18.76 7.80
CA SER A 118 12.64 -20.02 7.79
C SER A 118 13.80 -19.92 6.80
N THR A 119 14.99 -20.31 7.22
CA THR A 119 16.24 -20.21 6.48
C THR A 119 16.33 -21.10 5.23
N SER A 120 15.21 -21.55 4.69
CA SER A 120 15.18 -22.09 3.34
C SER A 120 15.52 -20.95 2.38
N ARG A 121 16.59 -21.14 1.62
CA ARG A 121 17.05 -20.19 0.59
C ARG A 121 15.87 -19.75 -0.26
N ILE A 122 15.62 -18.45 -0.33
CA ILE A 122 14.54 -17.89 -1.15
C ILE A 122 15.02 -17.98 -2.60
N ASP A 123 14.34 -18.81 -3.38
CA ASP A 123 14.64 -18.96 -4.80
C ASP A 123 13.89 -17.91 -5.61
N HIS A 124 14.60 -16.80 -5.92
CA HIS A 124 14.10 -15.74 -6.81
C HIS A 124 14.43 -16.05 -8.29
N THR A 125 14.70 -17.29 -8.63
CA THR A 125 15.09 -17.65 -9.98
C THR A 125 13.92 -17.55 -10.95
N GLU A 126 14.24 -17.21 -12.21
CA GLU A 126 13.27 -17.23 -13.30
C GLU A 126 12.63 -18.61 -13.48
N ASP A 127 13.36 -19.67 -13.10
CA ASP A 127 12.88 -21.05 -13.15
C ASP A 127 11.73 -21.31 -12.16
N ALA A 128 11.80 -20.82 -10.92
CA ALA A 128 10.73 -20.97 -9.93
C ALA A 128 9.46 -20.22 -10.38
N ILE A 129 9.63 -19.01 -10.92
CA ILE A 129 8.54 -18.23 -11.50
C ILE A 129 7.98 -18.92 -12.75
N ALA A 130 8.84 -19.45 -13.63
CA ALA A 130 8.42 -20.17 -14.82
C ALA A 130 7.67 -21.46 -14.48
N ASP A 131 8.11 -22.19 -13.45
CA ASP A 131 7.42 -23.41 -12.97
C ASP A 131 6.05 -23.09 -12.36
N TRP A 132 5.98 -22.03 -11.55
CA TRP A 132 4.70 -21.56 -11.03
C TRP A 132 3.74 -21.15 -12.16
N ARG A 133 4.23 -20.45 -13.20
CA ARG A 133 3.46 -20.08 -14.40
C ARG A 133 2.96 -21.29 -15.16
N ARG A 134 3.78 -22.33 -15.33
CA ARG A 134 3.36 -23.57 -16.01
C ARG A 134 2.20 -24.22 -15.27
N ARG A 135 2.19 -24.16 -13.94
CA ARG A 135 1.12 -24.75 -13.11
C ARG A 135 -0.12 -23.86 -13.02
N ASN A 136 0.03 -22.55 -13.06
CA ASN A 136 -1.01 -21.57 -12.71
C ASN A 136 -1.29 -20.54 -13.82
N GLY A 137 -1.03 -20.81 -15.05
CA GLY A 137 -1.27 -19.89 -16.18
C GLY A 137 -2.66 -19.23 -16.19
N THR A 138 -3.09 -18.73 -17.32
CA THR A 138 -4.46 -18.19 -17.47
C THR A 138 -5.49 -19.32 -17.30
N ARG A 139 -6.58 -19.08 -16.58
CA ARG A 139 -7.67 -20.05 -16.38
C ARG A 139 -8.15 -20.58 -17.74
N PRO A 140 -8.34 -21.92 -17.92
CA PRO A 140 -8.95 -22.47 -19.12
C PRO A 140 -10.32 -21.81 -19.39
N GLY A 141 -10.59 -21.39 -20.61
CA GLY A 141 -11.81 -20.69 -21.01
C GLY A 141 -11.75 -19.15 -20.90
N VAL A 142 -10.80 -18.57 -20.17
CA VAL A 142 -10.62 -17.11 -20.08
C VAL A 142 -9.93 -16.56 -21.32
N THR A 143 -9.16 -17.37 -22.03
CA THR A 143 -8.47 -16.96 -23.27
C THR A 143 -9.45 -16.49 -24.33
N GLU A 144 -10.62 -17.15 -24.47
CA GLU A 144 -11.68 -16.75 -25.42
C GLU A 144 -12.35 -15.43 -24.99
N THR A 145 -12.49 -15.19 -23.68
CA THR A 145 -13.06 -13.95 -23.13
C THR A 145 -12.03 -12.81 -23.14
N LEU A 146 -10.74 -13.13 -23.12
CA LEU A 146 -9.66 -12.12 -23.18
C LEU A 146 -9.53 -11.51 -24.59
N PHE A 147 -9.95 -12.24 -25.66
CA PHE A 147 -9.71 -11.84 -27.05
C PHE A 147 -10.98 -11.66 -27.91
N GLY A 148 -12.19 -11.69 -27.34
CA GLY A 148 -13.46 -11.46 -28.04
C GLY A 148 -14.22 -12.74 -28.39
N CYS A 149 -15.54 -12.60 -28.62
CA CYS A 149 -16.44 -13.71 -28.93
C CYS A 149 -16.25 -14.18 -30.38
N ALA A 150 -15.92 -15.45 -30.57
CA ALA A 150 -15.83 -16.07 -31.89
C ALA A 150 -17.20 -16.30 -32.59
N ASP A 151 -18.33 -16.14 -31.88
CA ASP A 151 -19.64 -16.65 -32.27
C ASP A 151 -20.65 -15.65 -32.83
N GLY A 152 -20.25 -14.40 -33.13
CA GLY A 152 -21.15 -13.40 -33.79
C GLY A 152 -22.38 -12.98 -32.99
N ARG A 153 -22.52 -13.37 -31.71
CA ARG A 153 -23.52 -12.81 -30.81
C ARG A 153 -23.13 -11.39 -30.40
N PRO A 154 -24.05 -10.47 -30.11
CA PRO A 154 -23.69 -9.19 -29.53
C PRO A 154 -22.95 -9.47 -28.22
N CYS A 155 -21.63 -9.29 -28.26
CA CYS A 155 -20.76 -9.53 -27.13
C CYS A 155 -21.12 -8.52 -26.06
N GLU A 156 -21.45 -8.96 -24.87
CA GLU A 156 -21.53 -8.08 -23.72
C GLU A 156 -20.15 -7.41 -23.59
N GLU A 157 -20.14 -6.08 -23.52
CA GLU A 157 -18.92 -5.29 -23.53
C GLU A 157 -17.99 -5.75 -22.41
N VAL A 158 -16.81 -6.27 -22.76
CA VAL A 158 -15.84 -6.79 -21.82
C VAL A 158 -14.87 -5.70 -21.41
N VAL A 159 -14.83 -5.38 -20.13
CA VAL A 159 -13.85 -4.50 -19.52
C VAL A 159 -12.95 -5.31 -18.60
N HIS A 160 -11.66 -5.16 -18.76
CA HIS A 160 -10.70 -5.83 -17.89
C HIS A 160 -10.46 -4.97 -16.64
N VAL A 161 -10.43 -5.61 -15.49
CA VAL A 161 -10.11 -4.94 -14.20
C VAL A 161 -8.80 -5.51 -13.69
N PHE A 162 -7.91 -4.65 -13.20
CA PHE A 162 -6.67 -5.14 -12.61
C PHE A 162 -6.32 -4.39 -11.32
N SER A 163 -5.50 -5.04 -10.50
CA SER A 163 -4.95 -4.50 -9.26
C SER A 163 -3.50 -4.95 -9.07
N SER A 164 -2.69 -4.19 -8.34
CA SER A 164 -1.31 -4.55 -8.02
C SER A 164 -1.15 -4.78 -6.53
N ILE A 165 -0.50 -5.88 -6.17
CA ILE A 165 -0.41 -6.35 -4.79
C ILE A 165 0.94 -6.99 -4.46
N THR A 166 1.25 -7.04 -3.15
CA THR A 166 2.13 -8.05 -2.56
C THR A 166 1.31 -9.22 -2.02
N SER A 167 1.95 -10.31 -1.63
CA SER A 167 1.28 -11.51 -1.09
C SER A 167 0.42 -11.21 0.15
N SER A 168 0.85 -10.27 1.02
CA SER A 168 0.05 -9.85 2.18
C SER A 168 -1.28 -9.17 1.83
N TYR A 169 -1.45 -8.72 0.58
CA TYR A 169 -2.67 -8.07 0.10
C TYR A 169 -3.62 -9.03 -0.62
N LEU A 170 -3.31 -10.33 -0.73
CA LEU A 170 -4.20 -11.35 -1.30
C LEU A 170 -5.62 -11.32 -0.70
N PRO A 171 -5.80 -11.22 0.63
CA PRO A 171 -7.14 -11.13 1.22
C PRO A 171 -7.96 -9.94 0.72
N LYS A 172 -7.32 -8.78 0.55
CA LYS A 172 -7.96 -7.57 0.03
C LYS A 172 -8.31 -7.72 -1.44
N ALA A 173 -7.36 -8.22 -2.24
CA ALA A 173 -7.57 -8.47 -3.66
C ALA A 173 -8.71 -9.47 -3.90
N ARG A 174 -8.86 -10.51 -3.04
CA ARG A 174 -10.00 -11.43 -3.09
C ARG A 174 -11.33 -10.73 -2.82
N VAL A 175 -11.39 -9.82 -1.84
CA VAL A 175 -12.60 -9.03 -1.57
C VAL A 175 -12.93 -8.14 -2.76
N LEU A 176 -11.94 -7.45 -3.31
CA LEU A 176 -12.12 -6.62 -4.49
C LEU A 176 -12.60 -7.44 -5.69
N ALA A 177 -11.90 -8.52 -6.05
CA ALA A 177 -12.25 -9.38 -7.18
C ALA A 177 -13.67 -9.96 -7.06
N LYS A 178 -14.04 -10.48 -5.88
CA LYS A 178 -15.39 -10.99 -5.60
C LYS A 178 -16.44 -9.89 -5.73
N SER A 179 -16.14 -8.66 -5.31
CA SER A 179 -17.05 -7.52 -5.45
C SER A 179 -17.24 -7.10 -6.92
N VAL A 180 -16.16 -7.11 -7.71
CA VAL A 180 -16.23 -6.89 -9.17
C VAL A 180 -17.03 -7.99 -9.85
N LYS A 181 -16.71 -9.26 -9.61
CA LYS A 181 -17.38 -10.42 -10.22
C LYS A 181 -18.87 -10.50 -9.86
N ARG A 182 -19.26 -10.01 -8.69
CA ARG A 182 -20.68 -9.93 -8.30
C ARG A 182 -21.47 -8.96 -9.18
N GLN A 183 -20.86 -7.85 -9.61
CA GLN A 183 -21.48 -6.84 -10.46
C GLN A 183 -21.30 -7.15 -11.96
N HIS A 184 -20.16 -7.76 -12.29
CA HIS A 184 -19.69 -8.01 -13.66
C HIS A 184 -19.07 -9.40 -13.76
N PRO A 185 -19.87 -10.49 -13.81
CA PRO A 185 -19.37 -11.86 -13.81
C PRO A 185 -18.39 -12.17 -14.97
N ASN A 186 -18.59 -11.52 -16.12
CA ASN A 186 -17.83 -11.75 -17.34
C ASN A 186 -16.62 -10.81 -17.51
N TRP A 187 -16.39 -9.85 -16.60
CA TRP A 187 -15.23 -8.98 -16.68
C TRP A 187 -14.00 -9.71 -16.10
N PRO A 188 -12.92 -9.89 -16.88
CA PRO A 188 -11.70 -10.49 -16.35
C PRO A 188 -11.09 -9.63 -15.26
N PHE A 189 -10.66 -10.30 -14.17
CA PHE A 189 -9.96 -9.67 -13.05
C PHE A 189 -8.51 -10.18 -12.99
N ILE A 190 -7.56 -9.26 -13.10
CA ILE A 190 -6.13 -9.56 -13.23
C ILE A 190 -5.39 -9.01 -12.02
N ILE A 191 -4.50 -9.82 -11.45
CA ILE A 191 -3.59 -9.38 -10.39
C ILE A 191 -2.19 -9.18 -10.96
N VAL A 192 -1.54 -8.08 -10.61
CA VAL A 192 -0.10 -7.88 -10.76
C VAL A 192 0.52 -8.19 -9.40
N LEU A 193 1.13 -9.36 -9.27
CA LEU A 193 1.75 -9.79 -8.02
C LEU A 193 3.21 -9.34 -7.99
N VAL A 194 3.50 -8.29 -7.21
CA VAL A 194 4.84 -7.69 -7.05
C VAL A 194 5.59 -8.37 -5.91
N ASP A 195 5.61 -9.68 -5.98
CA ASP A 195 6.17 -10.56 -4.95
C ASP A 195 6.46 -11.92 -5.56
N ASP A 196 7.20 -12.79 -4.85
CA ASP A 196 7.21 -14.20 -5.18
C ASP A 196 5.87 -14.81 -4.80
N PRO A 197 5.26 -15.62 -5.67
CA PRO A 197 3.99 -16.25 -5.35
C PRO A 197 4.12 -17.19 -4.16
N PRO A 198 3.19 -17.14 -3.17
CA PRO A 198 3.13 -18.14 -2.12
C PRO A 198 3.08 -19.56 -2.71
N PRO A 199 3.76 -20.55 -2.11
CA PRO A 199 3.83 -21.90 -2.67
C PRO A 199 2.47 -22.59 -2.84
N ASP A 200 1.50 -22.23 -2.01
CA ASP A 200 0.13 -22.75 -1.97
C ASP A 200 -0.87 -21.91 -2.78
N LEU A 201 -0.42 -20.79 -3.37
CA LEU A 201 -1.26 -19.97 -4.24
C LEU A 201 -1.62 -20.75 -5.51
N CYS A 202 -2.89 -21.05 -5.66
CA CYS A 202 -3.43 -21.78 -6.79
C CYS A 202 -4.53 -20.95 -7.47
N LEU A 203 -4.27 -20.52 -8.71
CA LEU A 203 -5.17 -19.63 -9.45
C LEU A 203 -6.60 -20.22 -9.60
N GLU A 204 -6.74 -21.54 -9.70
CA GLU A 204 -8.05 -22.20 -9.81
C GLU A 204 -8.95 -22.00 -8.58
N ARG A 205 -8.33 -21.75 -7.43
CA ARG A 205 -9.04 -21.50 -6.16
C ARG A 205 -9.28 -20.02 -5.89
N GLU A 206 -8.68 -19.14 -6.69
CA GLU A 206 -8.75 -17.70 -6.53
C GLU A 206 -9.90 -17.08 -7.35
N PRO A 207 -10.44 -15.93 -6.93
CA PRO A 207 -11.42 -15.20 -7.73
C PRO A 207 -10.80 -14.42 -8.91
N PHE A 208 -9.51 -14.60 -9.14
CA PHE A 208 -8.75 -13.96 -10.22
C PHE A 208 -8.80 -14.81 -11.48
N ASP A 209 -8.75 -14.16 -12.64
CA ASP A 209 -8.70 -14.86 -13.92
C ASP A 209 -7.24 -15.01 -14.41
N ARG A 210 -6.35 -14.12 -13.92
CA ARG A 210 -4.94 -14.14 -14.30
C ARG A 210 -4.08 -13.47 -13.22
N ILE A 211 -2.82 -13.91 -13.13
CA ILE A 211 -1.77 -13.26 -12.35
C ILE A 211 -0.61 -12.91 -13.30
N LEU A 212 -0.21 -11.63 -13.29
CA LEU A 212 0.99 -11.12 -13.97
C LEU A 212 2.11 -10.95 -12.95
N MET A 213 3.31 -11.35 -13.32
CA MET A 213 4.51 -11.17 -12.51
C MET A 213 5.36 -10.00 -13.03
N PRO A 214 6.23 -9.36 -12.22
CA PRO A 214 7.08 -8.25 -12.65
C PRO A 214 7.92 -8.56 -13.90
N ALA A 215 8.40 -9.78 -14.05
CA ALA A 215 9.14 -10.24 -15.23
C ALA A 215 8.32 -10.23 -16.53
N GLU A 216 6.97 -10.16 -16.46
CA GLU A 216 6.06 -10.12 -17.61
C GLU A 216 5.69 -8.69 -18.04
N LEU A 217 6.12 -7.69 -17.28
CA LEU A 217 5.76 -6.29 -17.52
C LEU A 217 6.59 -5.63 -18.65
N GLY A 218 7.51 -6.38 -19.28
CA GLY A 218 8.38 -5.87 -20.35
C GLY A 218 9.43 -4.88 -19.84
N ILE A 219 9.75 -4.93 -18.57
CA ILE A 219 10.80 -4.10 -17.94
C ILE A 219 12.12 -4.85 -18.05
N SER A 220 13.09 -4.24 -18.73
CA SER A 220 14.45 -4.77 -18.77
C SER A 220 15.04 -4.79 -17.36
N ASP A 221 15.81 -5.84 -17.05
CA ASP A 221 16.47 -5.97 -15.74
C ASP A 221 15.50 -5.74 -14.56
N TRP A 222 14.33 -6.39 -14.62
CA TRP A 222 13.24 -6.19 -13.66
C TRP A 222 13.67 -6.36 -12.20
N LYS A 223 14.66 -7.22 -11.91
CA LYS A 223 15.20 -7.40 -10.55
C LYS A 223 15.92 -6.15 -10.06
N SER A 224 16.81 -5.59 -10.90
CA SER A 224 17.46 -4.31 -10.63
C SER A 224 16.44 -3.19 -10.48
N TRP A 225 15.43 -3.15 -11.38
CA TRP A 225 14.34 -2.20 -11.29
C TRP A 225 13.55 -2.35 -9.99
N ALA A 226 13.14 -3.55 -9.61
CA ALA A 226 12.38 -3.83 -8.39
C ALA A 226 13.17 -3.44 -7.13
N PHE A 227 14.47 -3.72 -7.11
CA PHE A 227 15.32 -3.41 -5.97
C PHE A 227 15.41 -1.90 -5.67
N ARG A 228 15.28 -1.04 -6.68
CA ARG A 228 15.30 0.42 -6.52
C ARG A 228 14.07 0.99 -5.79
N HIS A 229 13.03 0.18 -5.59
CA HIS A 229 11.74 0.61 -5.05
C HIS A 229 11.49 0.07 -3.65
N ARG A 230 10.84 0.89 -2.82
CA ARG A 230 10.15 0.43 -1.61
C ARG A 230 8.84 -0.29 -2.00
N VAL A 231 8.22 -1.01 -1.07
CA VAL A 231 7.02 -1.80 -1.34
C VAL A 231 5.88 -0.97 -1.96
N VAL A 232 5.59 0.22 -1.42
CA VAL A 232 4.54 1.10 -1.97
C VAL A 232 4.94 1.63 -3.35
N GLU A 233 6.20 2.01 -3.51
CA GLU A 233 6.71 2.54 -4.78
C GLU A 233 6.61 1.49 -5.89
N ILE A 234 6.98 0.23 -5.65
CA ILE A 234 6.91 -0.81 -6.69
C ILE A 234 5.47 -1.21 -7.01
N CYS A 235 4.58 -1.30 -6.02
CA CYS A 235 3.16 -1.58 -6.24
C CYS A 235 2.49 -0.51 -7.11
N THR A 236 2.93 0.74 -7.01
CA THR A 236 2.44 1.83 -7.86
C THR A 236 3.20 1.92 -9.18
N ALA A 237 4.50 1.65 -9.19
CA ALA A 237 5.33 1.70 -10.39
C ALA A 237 4.92 0.69 -11.47
N CYS A 238 4.43 -0.48 -11.08
CA CYS A 238 4.02 -1.51 -12.03
C CYS A 238 2.68 -1.22 -12.75
N LYS A 239 1.88 -0.24 -12.30
CA LYS A 239 0.56 0.08 -12.88
C LYS A 239 0.65 0.44 -14.37
N GLY A 240 1.54 1.36 -14.73
CA GLY A 240 1.74 1.80 -16.12
C GLY A 240 2.27 0.69 -17.02
N PRO A 241 3.37 0.00 -16.68
CA PRO A 241 3.88 -1.16 -17.41
C PRO A 241 2.84 -2.27 -17.58
N ALA A 242 2.07 -2.60 -16.51
CA ALA A 242 1.01 -3.61 -16.59
C ALA A 242 -0.11 -3.20 -17.55
N ALA A 243 -0.58 -1.94 -17.46
CA ALA A 243 -1.60 -1.43 -18.38
C ALA A 243 -1.11 -1.48 -19.84
N TRP A 244 0.14 -1.12 -20.09
CA TRP A 244 0.75 -1.22 -21.41
C TRP A 244 0.82 -2.66 -21.91
N GLN A 245 1.29 -3.58 -21.06
CA GLN A 245 1.40 -4.99 -21.43
C GLN A 245 0.03 -5.61 -21.75
N LEU A 246 -1.02 -5.22 -21.01
CA LEU A 246 -2.38 -5.64 -21.30
C LEU A 246 -2.88 -5.05 -22.64
N PHE A 247 -2.54 -3.81 -22.94
CA PHE A 247 -2.84 -3.19 -24.24
C PHE A 247 -2.16 -3.89 -25.42
N GLU A 248 -0.87 -4.27 -25.28
CA GLU A 248 -0.15 -5.05 -26.28
C GLU A 248 -0.78 -6.44 -26.51
N GLN A 249 -1.46 -6.98 -25.51
CA GLN A 249 -2.19 -8.25 -25.59
C GLN A 249 -3.62 -8.11 -26.14
N GLY A 250 -4.01 -6.90 -26.58
CA GLY A 250 -5.30 -6.67 -27.23
C GLY A 250 -6.44 -6.27 -26.30
N VAL A 251 -6.17 -5.99 -25.01
CA VAL A 251 -7.20 -5.44 -24.11
C VAL A 251 -7.62 -4.05 -24.61
N ASP A 252 -8.92 -3.82 -24.83
CA ASP A 252 -9.45 -2.53 -25.29
C ASP A 252 -9.73 -1.58 -24.12
N LYS A 253 -10.53 -2.01 -23.12
CA LYS A 253 -10.93 -1.18 -21.98
C LYS A 253 -10.37 -1.77 -20.68
N LEU A 254 -9.72 -0.93 -19.89
CA LEU A 254 -9.03 -1.33 -18.69
C LEU A 254 -9.39 -0.41 -17.52
N ILE A 255 -9.72 -0.99 -16.39
CA ILE A 255 -9.95 -0.30 -15.12
C ILE A 255 -8.95 -0.79 -14.09
N TYR A 256 -8.26 0.12 -13.42
CA TYR A 256 -7.46 -0.16 -12.25
C TYR A 256 -8.21 0.20 -10.98
N LEU A 257 -8.12 -0.67 -9.98
CA LEU A 257 -8.59 -0.41 -8.62
C LEU A 257 -7.52 -0.84 -7.61
N ASP A 258 -7.23 0.02 -6.64
CA ASP A 258 -6.36 -0.38 -5.53
C ASP A 258 -6.96 -1.56 -4.76
N PRO A 259 -6.14 -2.49 -4.25
CA PRO A 259 -6.63 -3.74 -3.66
C PRO A 259 -7.49 -3.55 -2.41
N ASP A 260 -7.36 -2.41 -1.73
CA ASP A 260 -8.18 -2.04 -0.57
C ASP A 260 -9.47 -1.29 -0.96
N THR A 261 -9.98 -1.53 -2.17
CA THR A 261 -11.30 -1.06 -2.61
C THR A 261 -12.32 -2.21 -2.64
N ALA A 262 -13.60 -1.85 -2.64
CA ALA A 262 -14.69 -2.78 -2.93
C ALA A 262 -15.77 -2.13 -3.78
N VAL A 263 -16.22 -2.85 -4.80
CA VAL A 263 -17.27 -2.40 -5.73
C VAL A 263 -18.64 -2.71 -5.13
N MET A 264 -19.48 -1.67 -5.01
CA MET A 264 -20.80 -1.75 -4.40
C MET A 264 -21.92 -1.75 -5.45
N ASN A 265 -21.69 -1.07 -6.57
CA ASN A 265 -22.64 -1.00 -7.68
C ASN A 265 -21.93 -1.14 -9.02
N SER A 266 -22.71 -1.40 -10.08
CA SER A 266 -22.20 -1.61 -11.44
C SER A 266 -21.27 -0.48 -11.91
N LEU A 267 -20.13 -0.87 -12.48
CA LEU A 267 -19.15 0.02 -13.14
C LEU A 267 -19.43 0.19 -14.65
N ARG A 268 -20.53 -0.35 -15.18
CA ARG A 268 -20.89 -0.25 -16.60
C ARG A 268 -20.87 1.21 -17.13
N PRO A 269 -21.29 2.23 -16.36
CA PRO A 269 -21.16 3.61 -16.83
C PRO A 269 -19.73 4.05 -17.15
N LEU A 270 -18.70 3.45 -16.53
CA LEU A 270 -17.30 3.71 -16.92
C LEU A 270 -16.97 3.17 -18.31
N ALA A 271 -17.47 1.98 -18.64
CA ALA A 271 -17.29 1.39 -19.97
C ALA A 271 -17.86 2.30 -21.06
N GLU A 272 -19.06 2.84 -20.83
CA GLU A 272 -19.73 3.79 -21.73
C GLU A 272 -19.01 5.14 -21.83
N LEU A 273 -18.45 5.62 -20.71
CA LEU A 273 -17.64 6.84 -20.68
C LEU A 273 -16.33 6.68 -21.45
N LEU A 274 -15.69 5.50 -21.40
CA LEU A 274 -14.45 5.21 -22.12
C LEU A 274 -14.59 5.27 -23.64
N ASP A 275 -15.80 5.16 -24.18
CA ASP A 275 -16.05 5.35 -25.63
C ASP A 275 -15.84 6.79 -26.07
N ARG A 276 -16.04 7.73 -25.17
CA ARG A 276 -15.92 9.17 -25.44
C ARG A 276 -14.66 9.78 -24.85
N HIS A 277 -14.21 9.26 -23.70
CA HIS A 277 -13.11 9.76 -22.91
C HIS A 277 -12.12 8.61 -22.65
N PRO A 278 -11.07 8.47 -23.47
CA PRO A 278 -10.18 7.31 -23.39
C PRO A 278 -9.29 7.29 -22.13
N VAL A 279 -9.35 8.33 -21.28
CA VAL A 279 -8.71 8.40 -19.97
C VAL A 279 -9.71 8.97 -18.97
N ILE A 280 -9.89 8.30 -17.85
CA ILE A 280 -10.79 8.75 -16.75
C ILE A 280 -10.00 8.71 -15.44
N LEU A 281 -9.97 9.85 -14.75
CA LEU A 281 -9.37 10.02 -13.43
C LEU A 281 -10.39 10.57 -12.43
N THR A 282 -10.22 10.27 -11.13
CA THR A 282 -11.03 10.87 -10.06
C THR A 282 -10.17 11.78 -9.20
N PRO A 283 -10.62 13.00 -8.88
CA PRO A 283 -9.91 13.87 -7.94
C PRO A 283 -10.14 13.39 -6.49
N HIS A 284 -9.21 13.70 -5.60
CA HIS A 284 -9.37 13.44 -4.17
C HIS A 284 -10.58 14.16 -3.60
N LEU A 285 -10.75 15.45 -3.93
CA LEU A 285 -11.89 16.27 -3.51
C LEU A 285 -12.72 16.73 -4.71
N LEU A 286 -14.02 16.90 -4.49
CA LEU A 286 -14.97 17.48 -5.45
C LEU A 286 -15.39 18.89 -5.05
N THR A 287 -15.12 19.30 -3.82
CA THR A 287 -15.55 20.56 -3.22
C THR A 287 -14.38 21.15 -2.46
N ALA A 288 -14.18 22.45 -2.53
CA ALA A 288 -13.17 23.15 -1.75
C ALA A 288 -13.50 23.06 -0.25
N GLU A 289 -12.47 23.03 0.58
CA GLU A 289 -12.62 22.99 2.03
C GLU A 289 -13.06 24.35 2.58
N PRO A 290 -13.97 24.34 3.60
CA PRO A 290 -14.61 25.58 4.05
C PRO A 290 -13.77 26.39 5.05
N ASP A 291 -12.80 25.79 5.75
CA ASP A 291 -12.06 26.41 6.83
C ASP A 291 -10.56 26.08 6.79
N LEU A 292 -9.77 26.83 7.57
CA LEU A 292 -8.31 26.76 7.54
C LEU A 292 -7.75 25.41 8.03
N ASP A 293 -8.41 24.74 8.95
CA ASP A 293 -7.95 23.44 9.45
C ASP A 293 -8.20 22.35 8.42
N ALA A 294 -9.39 22.32 7.82
CA ALA A 294 -9.72 21.43 6.72
C ALA A 294 -8.85 21.68 5.48
N ILE A 295 -8.54 22.96 5.12
CA ILE A 295 -7.60 23.29 4.04
C ILE A 295 -6.21 22.68 4.33
N ARG A 296 -5.71 22.81 5.57
CA ARG A 296 -4.41 22.26 5.97
C ARG A 296 -4.41 20.75 5.91
N ASP A 297 -5.43 20.11 6.45
CA ASP A 297 -5.50 18.66 6.58
C ASP A 297 -5.78 17.96 5.25
N ASN A 298 -6.52 18.58 4.35
CA ASN A 298 -6.93 17.99 3.07
C ASN A 298 -6.25 18.65 1.87
N GLU A 299 -6.47 19.95 1.59
CA GLU A 299 -6.02 20.55 0.34
C GLU A 299 -4.50 20.64 0.25
N ILE A 300 -3.81 21.09 1.32
CA ILE A 300 -2.33 21.11 1.36
C ILE A 300 -1.78 19.70 1.25
N ASN A 301 -2.43 18.72 1.87
CA ASN A 301 -2.04 17.32 1.75
C ASN A 301 -2.19 16.80 0.32
N ILE A 302 -3.26 17.19 -0.38
CA ILE A 302 -3.48 16.84 -1.80
C ILE A 302 -2.43 17.51 -2.70
N LEU A 303 -2.09 18.79 -2.46
CA LEU A 303 -1.00 19.45 -3.20
C LEU A 303 0.33 18.72 -3.03
N LYS A 304 0.57 18.10 -1.88
CA LYS A 304 1.76 17.30 -1.61
C LYS A 304 1.74 15.95 -2.31
N HIS A 305 0.58 15.27 -2.35
CA HIS A 305 0.47 13.89 -2.83
C HIS A 305 -0.04 13.76 -4.28
N GLY A 306 -0.72 14.76 -4.82
CA GLY A 306 -1.33 14.77 -6.14
C GLY A 306 -2.82 15.07 -6.09
N VAL A 307 -3.33 15.74 -7.12
CA VAL A 307 -4.75 16.15 -7.22
C VAL A 307 -5.67 14.96 -7.43
N TYR A 308 -5.21 13.97 -8.20
CA TYR A 308 -5.97 12.76 -8.54
C TYR A 308 -5.55 11.59 -7.66
N ASN A 309 -6.52 10.81 -7.19
CA ASN A 309 -6.26 9.56 -6.49
C ASN A 309 -6.16 8.40 -7.48
N LEU A 310 -4.96 7.89 -7.69
CA LEU A 310 -4.66 6.80 -8.60
C LEU A 310 -4.91 5.40 -7.99
N GLY A 311 -5.62 5.32 -6.88
CA GLY A 311 -6.31 4.11 -6.45
C GLY A 311 -7.42 3.70 -7.42
N PHE A 312 -7.75 4.60 -8.36
CA PHE A 312 -8.59 4.34 -9.51
C PHE A 312 -8.11 5.10 -10.75
N PHE A 313 -8.07 4.43 -11.86
CA PHE A 313 -8.09 5.03 -13.19
C PHE A 313 -8.77 4.09 -14.19
N ALA A 314 -9.27 4.65 -15.28
CA ALA A 314 -9.77 3.84 -16.40
C ALA A 314 -9.21 4.38 -17.72
N VAL A 315 -8.85 3.46 -18.61
CA VAL A 315 -8.20 3.80 -19.88
C VAL A 315 -8.70 2.90 -21.00
N ARG A 316 -8.72 3.45 -22.22
CA ARG A 316 -9.00 2.70 -23.46
C ARG A 316 -7.77 2.60 -24.34
N ASN A 317 -7.54 1.46 -24.93
CA ASN A 317 -6.44 1.16 -25.86
C ASN A 317 -6.68 1.79 -27.24
N GLN A 318 -6.95 3.09 -27.27
CA GLN A 318 -7.23 3.83 -28.50
C GLN A 318 -6.79 5.29 -28.37
N GLY A 319 -6.10 5.83 -29.39
CA GLY A 319 -5.72 7.23 -29.48
C GLY A 319 -5.06 7.73 -28.18
N GLN A 320 -5.55 8.85 -27.64
CA GLN A 320 -4.98 9.47 -26.44
C GLN A 320 -4.98 8.56 -25.19
N GLY A 321 -5.80 7.51 -25.12
CA GLY A 321 -5.72 6.54 -24.02
C GLY A 321 -4.46 5.70 -24.09
N ARG A 322 -4.10 5.23 -25.29
CA ARG A 322 -2.84 4.53 -25.52
C ARG A 322 -1.64 5.45 -25.33
N ASP A 323 -1.75 6.71 -25.81
CA ASP A 323 -0.70 7.72 -25.64
C ASP A 323 -0.46 8.04 -24.17
N PHE A 324 -1.53 8.18 -23.38
CA PHE A 324 -1.46 8.40 -21.93
C PHE A 324 -0.73 7.24 -21.23
N VAL A 325 -1.13 5.98 -21.49
CA VAL A 325 -0.49 4.82 -20.86
C VAL A 325 0.98 4.73 -21.25
N SER A 326 1.34 4.98 -22.52
CA SER A 326 2.73 5.00 -23.00
C SER A 326 3.55 6.10 -22.31
N TRP A 327 2.97 7.31 -22.20
CA TRP A 327 3.58 8.43 -21.50
C TRP A 327 3.79 8.12 -20.01
N TRP A 328 2.75 7.62 -19.34
CA TRP A 328 2.75 7.38 -17.90
C TRP A 328 3.68 6.23 -17.51
N ARG A 329 3.65 5.09 -18.23
CA ARG A 329 4.51 3.96 -17.94
C ARG A 329 6.00 4.34 -17.91
N THR A 330 6.45 5.17 -18.88
CA THR A 330 7.85 5.61 -18.91
C THR A 330 8.23 6.40 -17.65
N ARG A 331 7.31 7.22 -17.12
CA ARG A 331 7.54 7.94 -15.85
C ARG A 331 7.60 6.99 -14.68
N LEU A 332 6.71 6.01 -14.64
CA LEU A 332 6.66 5.03 -13.56
C LEU A 332 7.87 4.09 -13.57
N GLU A 333 8.35 3.69 -14.72
CA GLU A 333 9.56 2.86 -14.85
C GLU A 333 10.80 3.54 -14.26
N HIS A 334 10.88 4.88 -14.34
CA HIS A 334 12.09 5.61 -13.99
C HIS A 334 11.97 6.49 -12.74
N HIS A 335 10.78 6.97 -12.41
CA HIS A 335 10.58 8.04 -11.42
C HIS A 335 9.33 7.83 -10.56
N CYS A 336 8.97 6.60 -10.20
CA CYS A 336 7.85 6.30 -9.32
C CYS A 336 8.33 6.17 -7.87
N TYR A 337 8.66 7.30 -7.26
CA TYR A 337 9.27 7.35 -5.94
C TYR A 337 8.52 8.28 -4.99
N VAL A 338 8.66 8.04 -3.68
CA VAL A 338 8.29 9.00 -2.65
C VAL A 338 9.49 9.93 -2.45
N ASP A 339 9.50 11.04 -3.17
CA ASP A 339 10.56 12.05 -3.14
C ASP A 339 9.97 13.47 -3.21
N TYR A 340 9.46 13.90 -2.09
CA TYR A 340 8.79 15.22 -1.98
C TYR A 340 9.73 16.40 -2.28
N ALA A 341 11.03 16.25 -2.03
CA ALA A 341 12.00 17.30 -2.31
C ALA A 341 12.08 17.60 -3.81
N ASN A 342 11.90 16.58 -4.66
CA ASN A 342 11.86 16.69 -6.11
C ASN A 342 10.43 16.75 -6.68
N GLY A 343 9.40 16.92 -5.83
CA GLY A 343 8.01 17.03 -6.24
C GLY A 343 7.38 15.72 -6.68
N LEU A 344 7.95 14.56 -6.31
CA LEU A 344 7.45 13.24 -6.68
C LEU A 344 6.66 12.60 -5.53
N PHE A 345 5.54 12.00 -5.88
CA PHE A 345 4.84 11.08 -5.02
C PHE A 345 4.24 9.96 -5.87
N THR A 346 4.97 8.86 -5.94
CA THR A 346 4.64 7.63 -6.66
C THR A 346 4.07 7.87 -8.08
N ASP A 347 2.99 7.23 -8.40
CA ASP A 347 2.31 7.26 -9.70
C ASP A 347 1.41 8.48 -9.89
N GLN A 348 0.82 9.00 -8.81
CA GLN A 348 -0.28 9.96 -8.92
C GLN A 348 0.16 11.42 -9.16
N ARG A 349 1.31 11.86 -8.63
CA ARG A 349 1.81 13.23 -8.91
C ARG A 349 2.07 13.50 -10.40
N TRP A 350 2.45 12.47 -11.15
CA TRP A 350 2.59 12.57 -12.61
C TRP A 350 1.28 12.94 -13.29
N CYS A 351 0.16 12.41 -12.80
CA CYS A 351 -1.16 12.65 -13.37
C CYS A 351 -1.68 14.08 -13.19
N ASP A 352 -1.07 14.90 -12.33
CA ASP A 352 -1.36 16.33 -12.24
C ASP A 352 -1.05 17.07 -13.57
N LEU A 353 -0.12 16.53 -14.37
CA LEU A 353 0.21 17.05 -15.70
C LEU A 353 -0.75 16.56 -16.80
N ALA A 354 -1.49 15.48 -16.56
CA ALA A 354 -2.27 14.81 -17.59
C ALA A 354 -3.35 15.71 -18.25
N PRO A 355 -4.09 16.57 -17.52
CA PRO A 355 -5.07 17.47 -18.16
C PRO A 355 -4.46 18.50 -19.09
N ALA A 356 -3.18 18.84 -18.92
CA ALA A 356 -2.46 19.74 -19.81
C ALA A 356 -1.91 19.04 -21.06
N LEU A 357 -1.82 17.72 -21.06
CA LEU A 357 -1.22 16.92 -22.13
C LEU A 357 -2.23 16.13 -22.96
N PHE A 358 -3.43 15.86 -22.42
CA PHE A 358 -4.43 14.98 -23.03
C PHE A 358 -5.81 15.61 -23.00
N ASP A 359 -6.26 16.13 -24.14
CA ASP A 359 -7.54 16.88 -24.28
C ASP A 359 -8.78 16.03 -24.02
N ARG A 360 -8.73 14.71 -24.29
CA ARG A 360 -9.87 13.80 -24.14
C ARG A 360 -9.92 13.09 -22.78
N LEU A 361 -9.13 13.55 -21.81
CA LEU A 361 -9.15 13.08 -20.44
C LEU A 361 -10.40 13.59 -19.73
N LEU A 362 -11.15 12.70 -19.06
CA LEU A 362 -12.27 13.02 -18.21
C LEU A 362 -11.84 13.06 -16.73
N ILE A 363 -12.05 14.19 -16.09
CA ILE A 363 -12.01 14.28 -14.63
C ILE A 363 -13.42 13.95 -14.11
N LEU A 364 -13.59 12.71 -13.65
CA LEU A 364 -14.89 12.20 -13.20
C LEU A 364 -15.25 12.76 -11.82
N ARG A 365 -16.29 13.56 -11.76
CA ARG A 365 -16.76 14.25 -10.55
C ARG A 365 -18.05 13.68 -9.96
N ASP A 366 -18.44 12.48 -10.35
CA ASP A 366 -19.58 11.79 -9.75
C ASP A 366 -19.22 11.37 -8.31
N PRO A 367 -20.03 11.74 -7.29
CA PRO A 367 -19.70 11.50 -5.89
C PRO A 367 -19.71 10.01 -5.49
N GLY A 368 -20.27 9.13 -6.30
CA GLY A 368 -20.31 7.69 -6.04
C GLY A 368 -19.00 6.96 -6.34
N TYR A 369 -18.03 7.60 -6.99
CA TYR A 369 -16.76 6.97 -7.36
C TYR A 369 -15.62 7.37 -6.41
N ASN A 370 -14.81 6.40 -6.01
CA ASN A 370 -13.62 6.59 -5.18
C ASN A 370 -13.92 7.32 -3.86
N VAL A 371 -14.97 6.87 -3.18
CA VAL A 371 -15.33 7.36 -1.84
C VAL A 371 -14.38 6.75 -0.82
N ALA A 372 -13.86 7.57 0.08
CA ALA A 372 -12.90 7.14 1.08
C ALA A 372 -12.94 8.03 2.34
N SER A 373 -12.16 7.68 3.35
CA SER A 373 -12.11 8.42 4.60
C SER A 373 -11.72 9.90 4.43
N TRP A 374 -10.86 10.23 3.44
CA TRP A 374 -10.41 11.62 3.21
C TRP A 374 -11.47 12.53 2.57
N ASN A 375 -12.51 11.98 1.93
CA ASN A 375 -13.56 12.77 1.27
C ASN A 375 -14.97 12.51 1.80
N ILE A 376 -15.10 11.72 2.86
CA ILE A 376 -16.39 11.30 3.43
C ILE A 376 -17.20 12.47 3.98
N ALA A 377 -16.54 13.52 4.48
CA ALA A 377 -17.21 14.71 4.98
C ALA A 377 -18.08 15.39 3.89
N HIS A 378 -17.60 15.36 2.64
CA HIS A 378 -18.30 15.92 1.48
C HIS A 378 -19.15 14.89 0.72
N ARG A 379 -19.07 13.61 1.09
CA ARG A 379 -19.77 12.49 0.43
C ARG A 379 -20.43 11.58 1.47
N PRO A 380 -21.36 12.11 2.30
CA PRO A 380 -22.02 11.31 3.31
C PRO A 380 -22.70 10.10 2.68
N LEU A 381 -22.53 8.94 3.33
CA LEU A 381 -23.16 7.70 2.90
C LEU A 381 -24.55 7.58 3.52
N ALA A 382 -25.49 7.05 2.73
CA ALA A 382 -26.80 6.64 3.19
C ALA A 382 -27.10 5.22 2.67
N ILE A 383 -27.83 4.44 3.47
CA ILE A 383 -28.33 3.13 3.07
C ILE A 383 -29.82 3.31 2.77
N ASP A 384 -30.18 3.15 1.49
CA ASP A 384 -31.56 3.15 1.02
C ASP A 384 -32.02 1.71 0.78
N PRO A 385 -33.20 1.30 1.25
CA PRO A 385 -33.70 -0.06 1.07
C PRO A 385 -33.89 -0.47 -0.40
N VAL A 386 -34.11 0.50 -1.31
CA VAL A 386 -34.34 0.27 -2.74
C VAL A 386 -33.08 0.54 -3.57
N ALA A 387 -32.44 1.69 -3.34
CA ALA A 387 -31.28 2.14 -4.12
C ALA A 387 -29.95 1.54 -3.62
N GLY A 388 -29.94 0.89 -2.46
CA GLY A 388 -28.74 0.38 -1.82
C GLY A 388 -27.90 1.49 -1.19
N ILE A 389 -26.58 1.35 -1.18
CA ILE A 389 -25.69 2.35 -0.61
C ILE A 389 -25.53 3.51 -1.60
N THR A 390 -25.70 4.72 -1.11
CA THR A 390 -25.52 5.97 -1.88
C THR A 390 -24.47 6.86 -1.22
N ALA A 391 -23.76 7.65 -2.02
CA ALA A 391 -22.88 8.72 -1.60
C ALA A 391 -23.42 10.05 -2.10
N ARG A 392 -23.81 10.95 -1.21
CA ARG A 392 -24.45 12.23 -1.58
C ARG A 392 -25.62 12.05 -2.56
N GLY A 393 -26.40 10.99 -2.38
CA GLY A 393 -27.58 10.67 -3.20
C GLY A 393 -27.29 9.93 -4.52
N ALA A 394 -26.03 9.83 -4.96
CA ALA A 394 -25.64 8.99 -6.10
C ALA A 394 -25.34 7.56 -5.66
N PRO A 395 -25.58 6.53 -6.50
CA PRO A 395 -25.19 5.16 -6.17
C PRO A 395 -23.70 5.06 -5.86
N LEU A 396 -23.33 4.51 -4.69
CA LEU A 396 -21.94 4.26 -4.35
C LEU A 396 -21.39 3.18 -5.30
N ARG A 397 -20.49 3.55 -6.20
CA ARG A 397 -19.88 2.61 -7.16
C ARG A 397 -18.81 1.77 -6.52
N PHE A 398 -17.85 2.42 -5.84
CA PHE A 398 -16.87 1.75 -5.04
C PHE A 398 -16.36 2.63 -3.89
N TYR A 399 -15.98 1.96 -2.81
CA TYR A 399 -15.37 2.57 -1.63
C TYR A 399 -13.91 2.12 -1.50
N HIS A 400 -13.01 3.05 -1.16
CA HIS A 400 -11.59 2.84 -0.97
C HIS A 400 -11.27 2.86 0.53
N PHE A 401 -10.94 1.70 1.11
CA PHE A 401 -10.71 1.50 2.55
C PHE A 401 -9.28 1.86 2.96
N THR A 402 -8.77 2.97 2.42
CA THR A 402 -7.41 3.42 2.69
C THR A 402 -7.15 3.56 4.19
N GLY A 403 -5.94 3.19 4.61
CA GLY A 403 -5.57 3.25 6.02
C GLY A 403 -6.24 2.19 6.91
N TYR A 404 -6.81 1.12 6.34
CA TYR A 404 -7.42 0.03 7.10
C TYR A 404 -6.39 -0.64 8.02
N ASP A 405 -5.24 -1.05 7.50
CA ASP A 405 -4.22 -1.79 8.27
C ASP A 405 -3.54 -0.91 9.32
N SER A 406 -3.29 0.35 9.00
CA SER A 406 -2.65 1.31 9.90
C SER A 406 -3.59 1.89 10.95
N GLY A 407 -4.92 1.68 10.82
CA GLY A 407 -5.93 2.31 11.65
C GLY A 407 -6.20 3.79 11.31
N LEU A 408 -5.42 4.40 10.40
CA LEU A 408 -5.58 5.82 10.00
C LEU A 408 -6.96 6.11 9.40
N GLY A 409 -7.51 5.15 8.65
CA GLY A 409 -8.86 5.28 8.10
C GLY A 409 -9.92 5.38 9.20
N VAL A 410 -9.85 4.54 10.23
CA VAL A 410 -10.76 4.58 11.39
C VAL A 410 -10.60 5.88 12.17
N ASP A 411 -9.35 6.32 12.39
CA ASP A 411 -9.06 7.58 13.08
C ASP A 411 -9.66 8.79 12.32
N ALA A 412 -9.52 8.83 11.00
CA ALA A 412 -10.11 9.88 10.16
C ALA A 412 -11.64 9.86 10.24
N LEU A 413 -12.26 8.69 10.09
CA LEU A 413 -13.70 8.53 10.18
C LEU A 413 -14.25 8.92 11.57
N SER A 414 -13.51 8.62 12.64
CA SER A 414 -13.91 8.97 14.01
C SER A 414 -13.96 10.48 14.25
N ARG A 415 -13.15 11.24 13.49
CA ARG A 415 -13.18 12.71 13.53
C ARG A 415 -14.27 13.31 12.64
N LEU A 416 -14.56 12.67 11.50
CA LEU A 416 -15.40 13.24 10.43
C LEU A 416 -16.82 12.74 10.42
N CYS A 417 -17.11 11.59 11.04
CA CYS A 417 -18.40 10.92 10.96
C CYS A 417 -19.04 10.74 12.34
N ALA A 418 -20.36 10.94 12.42
CA ALA A 418 -21.12 10.60 13.62
C ALA A 418 -21.12 9.07 13.87
N PRO A 419 -21.35 8.64 15.12
CA PRO A 419 -21.36 7.23 15.50
C PRO A 419 -22.37 6.34 14.79
N ASP A 420 -23.48 6.92 14.38
CA ASP A 420 -24.59 6.29 13.68
C ASP A 420 -24.47 6.39 12.15
N SER A 421 -23.37 6.95 11.64
CA SER A 421 -23.13 7.05 10.20
C SER A 421 -23.08 5.68 9.54
N SER A 422 -23.71 5.56 8.38
CA SER A 422 -23.74 4.34 7.56
C SER A 422 -22.34 3.84 7.14
N VAL A 423 -21.33 4.70 7.20
CA VAL A 423 -19.95 4.32 6.89
C VAL A 423 -19.42 3.22 7.83
N TRP A 424 -19.86 3.20 9.09
CA TRP A 424 -19.43 2.21 10.06
C TRP A 424 -19.91 0.80 9.72
N ALA A 425 -21.16 0.68 9.25
CA ALA A 425 -21.67 -0.60 8.76
C ALA A 425 -20.88 -1.12 7.55
N LEU A 426 -20.44 -0.22 6.67
CA LEU A 426 -19.62 -0.57 5.51
C LEU A 426 -18.22 -1.05 5.94
N TRP A 427 -17.59 -0.38 6.90
CA TRP A 427 -16.28 -0.79 7.44
C TRP A 427 -16.35 -2.11 8.22
N GLU A 428 -17.43 -2.34 8.97
CA GLU A 428 -17.68 -3.62 9.65
C GLU A 428 -17.85 -4.77 8.64
N TRP A 429 -18.63 -4.53 7.58
CA TRP A 429 -18.76 -5.48 6.48
C TRP A 429 -17.41 -5.81 5.85
N TYR A 430 -16.58 -4.79 5.57
CA TYR A 430 -15.26 -4.98 4.97
C TYR A 430 -14.32 -5.78 5.87
N ALA A 431 -14.26 -5.46 7.17
CA ALA A 431 -13.50 -6.20 8.15
C ALA A 431 -13.91 -7.69 8.18
N GLY A 432 -15.21 -7.97 8.21
CA GLY A 432 -15.74 -9.34 8.14
C GLY A 432 -15.41 -10.03 6.81
N ALA A 433 -15.45 -9.29 5.70
CA ALA A 433 -15.08 -9.82 4.38
C ALA A 433 -13.60 -10.19 4.33
N LEU A 434 -12.70 -9.36 4.86
CA LEU A 434 -11.28 -9.65 4.93
C LEU A 434 -10.98 -10.90 5.76
N GLN A 435 -11.61 -11.05 6.93
CA GLN A 435 -11.44 -12.24 7.77
C GLN A 435 -11.83 -13.54 7.02
N ARG A 436 -12.94 -13.52 6.28
CA ARG A 436 -13.37 -14.65 5.46
C ARG A 436 -12.48 -14.95 4.26
N ASN A 437 -11.58 -14.03 3.91
CA ASN A 437 -10.66 -14.16 2.78
C ASN A 437 -9.20 -14.35 3.21
N GLY A 438 -8.94 -14.68 4.48
CA GLY A 438 -7.61 -15.08 4.96
C GLY A 438 -6.77 -13.96 5.56
N GLN A 439 -7.37 -12.83 5.98
CA GLN A 439 -6.62 -11.67 6.52
C GLN A 439 -5.78 -12.02 7.77
N GLN A 440 -6.22 -12.97 8.57
CA GLN A 440 -5.52 -13.33 9.80
C GLN A 440 -4.22 -14.08 9.50
N GLU A 441 -4.24 -14.94 8.50
CA GLU A 441 -3.15 -15.82 8.10
C GLU A 441 -2.22 -15.13 7.10
N GLU A 442 -2.79 -14.57 6.02
CA GLU A 442 -2.03 -14.06 4.87
C GLU A 442 -1.73 -12.56 4.97
N GLY A 443 -2.60 -11.78 5.64
CA GLY A 443 -2.44 -10.31 5.74
C GLY A 443 -1.17 -9.82 6.45
N ARG A 444 -0.35 -10.77 6.97
CA ARG A 444 0.93 -10.50 7.64
C ARG A 444 2.12 -11.16 6.94
N MET A 445 1.91 -11.73 5.76
CA MET A 445 3.01 -12.30 5.00
C MET A 445 4.08 -11.24 4.74
N PRO A 446 5.37 -11.55 5.00
CA PRO A 446 6.44 -10.63 4.67
C PRO A 446 6.55 -10.47 3.16
N TRP A 447 6.85 -9.28 2.71
CA TRP A 447 7.21 -9.04 1.31
C TRP A 447 8.55 -9.72 1.01
N ARG A 448 8.57 -10.66 0.08
CA ARG A 448 9.74 -11.50 -0.16
C ARG A 448 10.89 -10.72 -0.81
N LEU A 449 10.60 -9.71 -1.61
CA LEU A 449 11.61 -8.81 -2.15
C LEU A 449 12.19 -7.83 -1.09
N ALA A 450 11.81 -7.95 0.18
CA ALA A 450 12.43 -7.23 1.29
C ALA A 450 13.73 -7.87 1.78
N THR A 451 14.10 -9.05 1.27
CA THR A 451 15.30 -9.78 1.69
C THR A 451 16.18 -10.16 0.52
N PHE A 452 17.45 -10.34 0.78
CA PHE A 452 18.36 -11.06 -0.11
C PHE A 452 17.99 -12.56 -0.15
N ASP A 453 18.57 -13.32 -1.08
CA ASP A 453 18.35 -14.77 -1.24
C ASP A 453 18.84 -15.59 -0.03
N ASP A 454 19.71 -15.03 0.83
CA ASP A 454 20.17 -15.62 2.09
C ASP A 454 19.31 -15.24 3.30
N GLY A 455 18.22 -14.48 3.09
CA GLY A 455 17.27 -14.05 4.13
C GLY A 455 17.65 -12.77 4.88
N ARG A 456 18.79 -12.15 4.59
CA ARG A 456 19.13 -10.84 5.18
C ARG A 456 18.18 -9.74 4.69
N LEU A 457 17.76 -8.85 5.60
CA LEU A 457 16.90 -7.73 5.26
C LEU A 457 17.62 -6.71 4.36
N ILE A 458 16.90 -6.21 3.38
CA ILE A 458 17.30 -5.09 2.52
C ILE A 458 16.75 -3.81 3.13
N THR A 459 17.65 -2.91 3.54
CA THR A 459 17.25 -1.63 4.13
C THR A 459 16.87 -0.61 3.06
N ASP A 460 16.10 0.42 3.46
CA ASP A 460 15.80 1.55 2.59
C ASP A 460 17.05 2.25 2.07
N GLU A 461 18.09 2.36 2.90
CA GLU A 461 19.37 2.97 2.51
C GLU A 461 20.08 2.17 1.41
N MET A 462 20.04 0.82 1.48
CA MET A 462 20.55 -0.04 0.41
C MET A 462 19.82 0.23 -0.90
N ARG A 463 18.49 0.32 -0.86
CA ARG A 463 17.66 0.62 -2.04
C ARG A 463 17.94 2.01 -2.59
N LEU A 464 18.01 3.03 -1.74
CA LEU A 464 18.26 4.41 -2.13
C LEU A 464 19.67 4.59 -2.74
N LEU A 465 20.69 3.96 -2.15
CA LEU A 465 22.03 3.98 -2.72
C LEU A 465 22.08 3.28 -4.08
N TYR A 466 21.53 2.08 -4.16
CA TYR A 466 21.47 1.32 -5.41
C TYR A 466 20.71 2.10 -6.51
N ARG A 467 19.61 2.79 -6.13
CA ARG A 467 18.80 3.62 -7.05
C ARG A 467 19.62 4.70 -7.76
N VAL A 468 20.52 5.37 -7.06
CA VAL A 468 21.29 6.51 -7.59
C VAL A 468 22.64 6.10 -8.20
N ARG A 469 23.12 4.88 -7.95
CA ARG A 469 24.44 4.39 -8.38
C ARG A 469 24.33 3.46 -9.58
N GLN A 470 24.33 4.04 -10.80
CA GLN A 470 24.26 3.27 -12.05
C GLN A 470 25.46 2.30 -12.22
N ASP A 471 26.64 2.67 -11.74
CA ASP A 471 27.82 1.79 -11.74
C ASP A 471 27.58 0.53 -10.91
N ILE A 472 26.92 0.65 -9.76
CA ILE A 472 26.56 -0.49 -8.90
C ILE A 472 25.48 -1.35 -9.60
N GLN A 473 24.50 -0.75 -10.24
CA GLN A 473 23.46 -1.48 -10.99
C GLN A 473 24.07 -2.31 -12.14
N GLN A 474 25.08 -1.79 -12.82
CA GLN A 474 25.79 -2.50 -13.89
C GLN A 474 26.60 -3.70 -13.37
N VAL A 475 27.24 -3.56 -12.21
CA VAL A 475 28.05 -4.63 -11.60
C VAL A 475 27.15 -5.69 -10.96
N TYR A 476 26.03 -5.30 -10.37
CA TYR A 476 25.11 -6.19 -9.66
C TYR A 476 23.69 -6.11 -10.28
N PRO A 477 23.46 -6.64 -11.50
CA PRO A 477 22.14 -6.57 -12.18
C PRO A 477 21.07 -7.41 -11.46
N ASP A 478 21.47 -8.45 -10.73
CA ASP A 478 20.62 -9.15 -9.76
C ASP A 478 21.09 -8.82 -8.32
N PRO A 479 20.63 -7.70 -7.76
CA PRO A 479 21.10 -7.25 -6.45
C PRO A 479 20.58 -8.09 -5.29
N TYR A 480 19.60 -8.96 -5.51
CA TYR A 480 19.08 -9.88 -4.49
C TYR A 480 20.00 -11.06 -4.24
N SER A 481 20.83 -11.42 -5.22
CA SER A 481 21.69 -12.59 -5.14
C SER A 481 22.93 -12.33 -4.28
N THR A 482 23.20 -13.29 -3.39
CA THR A 482 24.42 -13.37 -2.55
C THR A 482 25.34 -14.51 -2.97
N SER A 483 24.99 -15.25 -4.04
CA SER A 483 25.64 -16.50 -4.43
C SER A 483 26.85 -16.35 -5.37
N GLY A 484 27.35 -15.16 -5.67
CA GLY A 484 28.57 -14.96 -6.44
C GLY A 484 29.86 -15.16 -5.61
N ALA A 485 31.00 -15.40 -6.27
CA ALA A 485 32.31 -15.47 -5.61
C ALA A 485 32.68 -14.20 -4.84
N ASP A 486 32.11 -13.07 -5.25
CA ASP A 486 32.20 -11.74 -4.64
C ASP A 486 31.12 -11.46 -3.59
N GLY A 487 30.11 -12.36 -3.40
CA GLY A 487 29.03 -12.22 -2.43
C GLY A 487 27.99 -11.16 -2.80
N GLY A 488 27.98 -10.69 -4.05
CA GLY A 488 26.98 -9.78 -4.62
C GLY A 488 26.92 -8.39 -3.98
N TYR A 489 25.83 -7.66 -4.27
CA TYR A 489 25.61 -6.32 -3.71
C TYR A 489 25.58 -6.30 -2.18
N ALA A 490 25.07 -7.35 -1.56
CA ALA A 490 25.03 -7.45 -0.09
C ALA A 490 26.42 -7.39 0.54
N ARG A 491 27.41 -8.11 -0.02
CA ARG A 491 28.79 -8.05 0.45
C ARG A 491 29.45 -6.73 0.11
N TRP A 492 29.23 -6.20 -1.10
CA TRP A 492 29.70 -4.86 -1.46
C TRP A 492 29.23 -3.81 -0.43
N TRP A 493 27.94 -3.89 -0.03
CA TRP A 493 27.39 -3.01 1.00
C TRP A 493 28.09 -3.18 2.34
N ASP A 494 28.38 -4.41 2.75
CA ASP A 494 29.08 -4.71 4.00
C ASP A 494 30.53 -4.17 4.01
N ASP A 495 31.20 -4.18 2.88
CA ASP A 495 32.57 -3.72 2.76
C ASP A 495 32.70 -2.21 2.50
N TYR A 496 31.77 -1.60 1.74
CA TYR A 496 31.90 -0.24 1.20
C TYR A 496 30.67 0.65 1.44
N GLY A 497 29.62 0.17 2.05
CA GLY A 497 28.40 0.96 2.33
C GLY A 497 28.65 2.17 3.24
N PRO A 498 27.77 3.17 3.26
CA PRO A 498 27.93 4.36 4.10
C PRO A 498 28.16 4.04 5.58
N GLY A 499 29.06 4.77 6.22
CA GLY A 499 29.39 4.60 7.64
C GLY A 499 30.35 3.45 7.95
N ARG A 500 30.85 2.71 6.95
CA ARG A 500 31.83 1.65 7.14
C ARG A 500 33.26 2.21 7.04
N ALA A 501 34.08 1.96 8.04
CA ALA A 501 35.53 2.24 7.95
C ALA A 501 36.10 1.29 6.87
N VAL A 502 36.77 1.88 5.87
CA VAL A 502 37.54 1.11 4.91
C VAL A 502 38.47 0.18 5.71
N ARG A 503 38.21 -1.14 5.70
CA ARG A 503 39.14 -2.11 6.24
C ARG A 503 40.41 -1.97 5.38
N LYS A 504 41.44 -1.27 5.93
CA LYS A 504 42.76 -1.21 5.31
C LYS A 504 43.20 -2.66 5.09
N GLY A 505 43.38 -2.98 3.82
CA GLY A 505 43.83 -4.29 3.39
C GLY A 505 44.99 -4.80 4.24
N GLY A 506 44.91 -6.10 4.55
CA GLY A 506 45.87 -6.82 5.36
C GLY A 506 47.29 -6.52 4.94
N SER A 507 48.14 -6.41 5.93
CA SER A 507 49.58 -6.25 5.89
C SER A 507 50.20 -7.07 4.75
N ALA A 508 50.83 -6.38 3.81
CA ALA A 508 51.90 -6.97 3.03
C ALA A 508 53.00 -7.36 4.02
N THR A 509 53.13 -8.64 4.29
CA THR A 509 54.31 -9.18 4.95
C THR A 509 55.55 -8.79 4.15
N SER A 510 56.33 -7.90 4.67
CA SER A 510 57.71 -7.68 4.25
C SER A 510 58.49 -8.94 4.52
N ALA A 511 58.72 -9.76 3.50
CA ALA A 511 59.81 -10.73 3.50
C ALA A 511 61.03 -9.99 3.02
N GLY A 512 62.00 -9.91 3.89
CA GLY A 512 63.24 -9.22 3.67
C GLY A 512 64.14 -9.88 2.60
N ARG A 513 64.84 -9.07 1.94
CA ARG A 513 66.31 -9.02 1.85
C ARG A 513 66.71 -7.84 0.99
#